data_58830f69173e0fe9b72fef5bc254c20f
#
_entry.id   58830f69173e0fe9b72fef5bc254c20f
#
_cell.length_a   1.000
_cell.length_b   1.000
_cell.length_c   1.000
_cell.angle_alpha   90.00
_cell.angle_beta   90.00
_cell.angle_gamma   90.00
#
_symmetry.space_group_name_H-M   'P 1'
#
loop_
_entity.id
_entity.type
_entity.pdbx_description
1 polymer ?
#
loop_
_entity_poly.entity_id
_entity_poly.type
_entity_poly.pdbx_seq_one_letter_code
_entity_poly.pdbx_strand_id
1 'polypeptide(L)'
;WVAKYPERSNIKHGYQLLPFSSGLLSIKYLVTTVAEGIAKNQARRVINTTLGETYNGGDSRLTASEIEKCFVTPKCPEIPKDKPIFFGLDMGMGCHLTIVSADGGEVLKFEVIPQEKVEERITDLLENYNVINGMIDRAPFIPTAYKLRDISDGRVFPVVYSENNKRAV
;
A
#
# COMPACT_ATOMS: atom_id res chain seq x y z
N TRP A 1 -9.92 10.11 -34.36
CA TRP A 1 -9.62 9.41 -33.11
C TRP A 1 -9.24 7.97 -33.40
N VAL A 2 -8.04 7.58 -33.04
CA VAL A 2 -7.58 6.19 -33.18
C VAL A 2 -7.50 5.59 -31.76
N ALA A 3 -8.19 4.48 -31.55
CA ALA A 3 -8.15 3.81 -30.26
C ALA A 3 -6.73 3.25 -30.03
N LYS A 4 -6.13 3.56 -28.86
CA LYS A 4 -4.80 3.06 -28.49
C LYS A 4 -4.81 1.54 -28.26
N TYR A 5 -5.95 1.00 -27.87
CA TYR A 5 -6.17 -0.43 -27.61
C TYR A 5 -7.52 -0.86 -28.19
N PRO A 6 -7.60 -1.04 -29.50
CA PRO A 6 -8.87 -1.34 -30.19
C PRO A 6 -9.53 -2.64 -29.72
N GLU A 7 -8.73 -3.60 -29.25
CA GLU A 7 -9.20 -4.88 -28.70
C GLU A 7 -10.00 -4.73 -27.40
N ARG A 8 -9.87 -3.59 -26.71
CA ARG A 8 -10.58 -3.29 -25.43
C ARG A 8 -11.78 -2.37 -25.63
N SER A 9 -12.08 -1.97 -26.85
CA SER A 9 -13.12 -0.98 -27.15
C SER A 9 -14.52 -1.39 -26.69
N ASN A 10 -14.79 -2.70 -26.58
CA ASN A 10 -16.08 -3.23 -26.17
C ASN A 10 -16.29 -3.23 -24.65
N ILE A 11 -15.25 -2.94 -23.87
CA ILE A 11 -15.31 -3.03 -22.40
C ILE A 11 -15.33 -1.65 -21.77
N LYS A 12 -14.43 -0.76 -22.16
CA LYS A 12 -14.33 0.62 -21.67
C LYS A 12 -13.73 1.53 -22.71
N HIS A 13 -14.31 2.74 -22.85
CA HIS A 13 -13.74 3.79 -23.69
C HIS A 13 -13.03 4.82 -22.81
N GLY A 14 -11.77 5.09 -23.10
CA GLY A 14 -10.99 6.17 -22.49
C GLY A 14 -10.56 7.14 -23.57
N TYR A 15 -10.77 8.42 -23.34
CA TYR A 15 -10.34 9.50 -24.24
C TYR A 15 -9.28 10.33 -23.55
N GLN A 16 -8.16 10.54 -24.26
CA GLN A 16 -7.14 11.47 -23.81
C GLN A 16 -7.31 12.77 -24.60
N LEU A 17 -7.63 13.85 -23.91
CA LEU A 17 -7.67 15.19 -24.47
C LEU A 17 -6.34 15.85 -24.22
N LEU A 18 -5.60 16.11 -25.30
CA LEU A 18 -4.38 16.90 -25.19
C LEU A 18 -4.75 18.36 -24.93
N PRO A 19 -4.09 19.05 -24.00
CA PRO A 19 -4.40 20.45 -23.66
C PRO A 19 -4.26 21.40 -24.88
N PHE A 20 -3.43 21.02 -25.87
CA PHE A 20 -3.25 21.78 -27.11
C PHE A 20 -4.38 21.61 -28.12
N SER A 21 -5.26 20.63 -27.96
CA SER A 21 -6.40 20.41 -28.87
C SER A 21 -7.61 21.27 -28.51
N SER A 22 -7.61 21.90 -27.36
CA SER A 22 -8.63 22.83 -26.92
C SER A 22 -8.08 24.25 -27.04
N GLY A 23 -8.70 25.10 -27.87
CA GLY A 23 -8.34 26.52 -27.95
C GLY A 23 -8.61 27.34 -26.65
N LEU A 24 -9.03 26.68 -25.58
CA LEU A 24 -9.37 27.30 -24.29
C LEU A 24 -8.14 27.61 -23.42
N LEU A 25 -7.02 26.90 -23.63
CA LEU A 25 -5.79 27.11 -22.86
C LEU A 25 -4.74 27.79 -23.73
N SER A 26 -4.20 28.91 -23.26
CA SER A 26 -3.11 29.54 -23.98
C SER A 26 -1.80 28.79 -23.80
N ILE A 27 -0.97 28.76 -24.84
CA ILE A 27 0.37 28.12 -24.80
C ILE A 27 1.22 28.75 -23.67
N LYS A 28 1.10 30.07 -23.47
CA LYS A 28 1.80 30.77 -22.38
C LYS A 28 1.43 30.19 -21.02
N TYR A 29 0.13 29.96 -20.77
CA TYR A 29 -0.34 29.38 -19.52
C TYR A 29 0.24 27.98 -19.30
N LEU A 30 0.19 27.12 -20.32
CA LEU A 30 0.71 25.76 -20.24
C LEU A 30 2.21 25.74 -19.94
N VAL A 31 3.00 26.53 -20.68
CA VAL A 31 4.47 26.63 -20.48
C VAL A 31 4.79 27.13 -19.09
N THR A 32 4.12 28.20 -18.62
CA THR A 32 4.35 28.75 -17.28
C THR A 32 4.01 27.72 -16.19
N THR A 33 2.85 27.06 -16.28
CA THR A 33 2.42 26.07 -15.31
C THR A 33 3.37 24.88 -15.25
N VAL A 34 3.86 24.41 -16.40
CA VAL A 34 4.84 23.32 -16.47
C VAL A 34 6.17 23.74 -15.84
N ALA A 35 6.69 24.90 -16.21
CA ALA A 35 7.96 25.40 -15.69
C ALA A 35 7.91 25.59 -14.16
N GLU A 36 6.85 26.20 -13.65
CA GLU A 36 6.66 26.37 -12.21
C GLU A 36 6.52 25.03 -11.45
N GLY A 37 5.81 24.09 -12.03
CA GLY A 37 5.63 22.78 -11.42
C GLY A 37 6.93 21.97 -11.35
N ILE A 38 7.77 22.06 -12.39
CA ILE A 38 9.11 21.45 -12.37
C ILE A 38 9.99 22.14 -11.34
N ALA A 39 10.00 23.46 -11.30
CA ALA A 39 10.79 24.23 -10.33
C ALA A 39 10.40 23.92 -8.87
N LYS A 40 9.13 23.60 -8.62
CA LYS A 40 8.61 23.21 -7.30
C LYS A 40 8.69 21.69 -7.01
N ASN A 41 9.42 20.93 -7.83
CA ASN A 41 9.52 19.45 -7.75
C ASN A 41 8.15 18.74 -7.81
N GLN A 42 7.21 19.28 -8.59
CA GLN A 42 5.87 18.75 -8.80
C GLN A 42 5.67 18.21 -10.24
N ALA A 43 6.74 17.77 -10.87
CA ALA A 43 6.73 17.30 -12.27
C ALA A 43 5.63 16.25 -12.52
N ARG A 44 5.49 15.26 -11.64
CA ARG A 44 4.44 14.23 -11.74
C ARG A 44 3.03 14.83 -11.81
N ARG A 45 2.73 15.77 -10.91
CA ARG A 45 1.42 16.42 -10.88
C ARG A 45 1.15 17.17 -12.18
N VAL A 46 2.10 17.97 -12.61
CA VAL A 46 1.96 18.81 -13.81
C VAL A 46 1.78 17.96 -15.07
N ILE A 47 2.59 16.94 -15.25
CA ILE A 47 2.49 16.05 -16.41
C ILE A 47 1.15 15.34 -16.44
N ASN A 48 0.69 14.81 -15.29
CA ASN A 48 -0.58 14.09 -15.24
C ASN A 48 -1.80 15.02 -15.37
N THR A 49 -1.79 16.19 -14.70
CA THR A 49 -3.00 17.04 -14.63
C THR A 49 -3.03 18.14 -15.68
N THR A 50 -1.87 18.68 -16.07
CA THR A 50 -1.80 19.81 -17.02
C THR A 50 -1.58 19.33 -18.45
N LEU A 51 -0.76 18.29 -18.64
CA LEU A 51 -0.50 17.75 -19.98
C LEU A 51 -1.38 16.56 -20.32
N GLY A 52 -2.09 15.98 -19.35
CA GLY A 52 -2.91 14.78 -19.56
C GLY A 52 -2.09 13.53 -19.92
N GLU A 53 -0.78 13.57 -19.65
CA GLU A 53 0.16 12.50 -19.99
C GLU A 53 0.46 11.65 -18.76
N THR A 54 0.78 10.39 -18.99
CA THR A 54 1.26 9.51 -17.91
C THR A 54 2.68 9.89 -17.55
N TYR A 55 2.92 10.31 -16.30
CA TYR A 55 4.28 10.55 -15.83
C TYR A 55 5.08 9.26 -15.74
N ASN A 56 6.12 9.17 -16.54
CA ASN A 56 7.05 8.04 -16.61
C ASN A 56 8.38 8.40 -15.95
N GLY A 57 8.35 8.98 -14.75
CA GLY A 57 9.56 9.22 -13.97
C GLY A 57 10.25 7.90 -13.65
N GLY A 58 11.45 7.70 -14.23
CA GLY A 58 12.08 6.40 -14.39
C GLY A 58 12.51 5.66 -13.11
N ASP A 59 12.46 6.30 -11.93
CA ASP A 59 13.14 5.74 -10.75
C ASP A 59 12.23 4.98 -9.77
N SER A 60 10.93 4.83 -10.07
CA SER A 60 10.01 4.20 -9.11
C SER A 60 8.98 3.24 -9.71
N ARG A 61 9.15 2.80 -10.95
CA ARG A 61 8.27 1.78 -11.52
C ARG A 61 8.91 0.41 -11.37
N LEU A 62 8.25 -0.42 -10.59
CA LEU A 62 8.51 -1.84 -10.62
C LEU A 62 8.19 -2.35 -12.03
N THR A 63 9.17 -2.90 -12.70
CA THR A 63 8.98 -3.60 -13.97
C THR A 63 8.33 -4.95 -13.73
N ALA A 64 7.65 -5.50 -14.75
CA ALA A 64 7.11 -6.86 -14.65
C ALA A 64 8.19 -7.87 -14.23
N SER A 65 9.41 -7.73 -14.75
CA SER A 65 10.54 -8.59 -14.40
C SER A 65 10.98 -8.45 -12.94
N GLU A 66 10.89 -7.25 -12.34
CA GLU A 66 11.18 -7.08 -10.91
C GLU A 66 10.09 -7.67 -10.04
N ILE A 67 8.82 -7.52 -10.45
CA ILE A 67 7.70 -8.16 -9.79
C ILE A 67 7.81 -9.69 -9.88
N GLU A 68 8.13 -10.24 -11.06
CA GLU A 68 8.31 -11.68 -11.25
C GLU A 68 9.43 -12.26 -10.37
N LYS A 69 10.51 -11.51 -10.14
CA LYS A 69 11.58 -11.90 -9.21
C LYS A 69 11.13 -12.00 -7.76
N CYS A 70 10.04 -11.33 -7.40
CA CYS A 70 9.48 -11.41 -6.06
C CYS A 70 8.60 -12.65 -5.84
N PHE A 71 8.19 -13.34 -6.92
CA PHE A 71 7.47 -14.62 -6.83
C PHE A 71 8.43 -15.78 -6.63
N VAL A 72 9.04 -15.85 -5.45
CA VAL A 72 10.17 -16.78 -5.22
C VAL A 72 9.71 -18.19 -4.87
N THR A 73 8.48 -18.38 -4.37
CA THR A 73 8.02 -19.75 -4.05
C THR A 73 6.49 -19.80 -3.85
N PRO A 74 5.79 -20.80 -4.41
CA PRO A 74 4.35 -20.98 -4.24
C PRO A 74 3.95 -21.52 -2.86
N LYS A 75 4.87 -21.81 -1.96
CA LYS A 75 4.59 -22.28 -0.60
C LYS A 75 5.08 -21.25 0.38
N CYS A 76 4.14 -20.60 1.08
CA CYS A 76 4.49 -19.89 2.31
C CYS A 76 5.16 -20.91 3.25
N PRO A 77 6.36 -20.66 3.75
CA PRO A 77 6.97 -21.52 4.73
C PRO A 77 6.08 -21.64 5.97
N GLU A 78 6.16 -22.76 6.68
CA GLU A 78 5.49 -22.88 7.98
C GLU A 78 6.07 -21.84 8.93
N ILE A 79 5.22 -21.27 9.76
CA ILE A 79 5.67 -20.31 10.78
C ILE A 79 6.53 -21.09 11.80
N PRO A 80 7.82 -20.78 11.90
CA PRO A 80 8.68 -21.45 12.87
C PRO A 80 8.30 -21.04 14.30
N LYS A 81 8.14 -22.00 15.20
CA LYS A 81 7.71 -21.72 16.58
C LYS A 81 8.81 -21.12 17.44
N ASP A 82 10.05 -21.43 17.13
CA ASP A 82 11.26 -21.06 17.88
C ASP A 82 11.90 -19.74 17.40
N LYS A 83 11.58 -19.31 16.18
CA LYS A 83 12.16 -18.10 15.62
C LYS A 83 11.33 -16.87 15.95
N PRO A 84 11.99 -15.71 16.14
CA PRO A 84 11.28 -14.46 16.39
C PRO A 84 10.51 -14.01 15.15
N ILE A 85 9.28 -13.58 15.38
CA ILE A 85 8.38 -13.09 14.33
C ILE A 85 7.79 -11.74 14.69
N PHE A 86 7.43 -11.00 13.65
CA PHE A 86 6.56 -9.82 13.73
C PHE A 86 5.26 -10.10 13.00
N PHE A 87 4.23 -9.34 13.33
CA PHE A 87 3.00 -9.36 12.53
C PHE A 87 2.42 -7.95 12.32
N GLY A 88 1.68 -7.80 11.22
CA GLY A 88 0.85 -6.65 10.91
C GLY A 88 -0.59 -7.08 10.68
N LEU A 89 -1.55 -6.36 11.27
CA LEU A 89 -2.97 -6.62 11.11
C LEU A 89 -3.70 -5.36 10.65
N ASP A 90 -4.21 -5.40 9.43
CA ASP A 90 -5.13 -4.41 8.88
C ASP A 90 -6.56 -4.80 9.28
N MET A 91 -7.25 -3.89 10.00
CA MET A 91 -8.56 -4.13 10.58
C MET A 91 -9.67 -3.60 9.66
N GLY A 92 -10.43 -4.52 9.05
CA GLY A 92 -11.54 -4.21 8.15
C GLY A 92 -12.69 -5.20 8.29
N MET A 93 -13.61 -5.24 7.31
CA MET A 93 -14.64 -6.30 7.24
C MET A 93 -14.01 -7.68 7.03
N GLY A 94 -12.89 -7.77 6.31
CA GLY A 94 -11.95 -8.86 6.32
C GLY A 94 -10.65 -8.34 6.87
N CYS A 95 -10.15 -8.92 7.95
CA CYS A 95 -8.90 -8.49 8.57
C CYS A 95 -7.72 -9.21 7.91
N HIS A 96 -6.74 -8.44 7.44
CA HIS A 96 -5.58 -8.99 6.74
C HIS A 96 -4.39 -9.09 7.71
N LEU A 97 -4.02 -10.33 8.03
CA LEU A 97 -2.86 -10.63 8.88
C LEU A 97 -1.67 -11.02 8.02
N THR A 98 -0.55 -10.32 8.24
CA THR A 98 0.74 -10.65 7.62
C THR A 98 1.73 -10.99 8.72
N ILE A 99 2.39 -12.14 8.62
CA ILE A 99 3.41 -12.61 9.56
C ILE A 99 4.74 -12.63 8.85
N VAL A 100 5.75 -12.04 9.46
CA VAL A 100 7.10 -11.92 8.88
C VAL A 100 8.16 -12.43 9.86
N SER A 101 9.25 -13.00 9.33
CA SER A 101 10.42 -13.34 10.11
C SER A 101 11.14 -12.09 10.60
N ALA A 102 11.56 -12.06 11.85
CA ALA A 102 12.35 -10.96 12.38
C ALA A 102 13.79 -10.95 11.82
N ASP A 103 14.31 -12.09 11.39
CA ASP A 103 15.70 -12.24 10.95
C ASP A 103 15.98 -11.75 9.53
N GLY A 104 14.96 -11.47 8.73
CA GLY A 104 15.17 -11.07 7.34
C GLY A 104 13.98 -10.41 6.67
N GLY A 105 12.87 -10.23 7.39
CA GLY A 105 11.66 -9.63 6.84
C GLY A 105 10.94 -10.51 5.81
N GLU A 106 11.26 -11.80 5.77
CA GLU A 106 10.57 -12.77 4.90
C GLU A 106 9.12 -12.91 5.33
N VAL A 107 8.18 -12.80 4.38
CA VAL A 107 6.77 -13.05 4.65
C VAL A 107 6.55 -14.55 4.82
N LEU A 108 6.23 -14.95 6.04
CA LEU A 108 5.96 -16.35 6.39
C LEU A 108 4.53 -16.75 6.12
N LYS A 109 3.58 -15.83 6.35
CA LYS A 109 2.16 -16.11 6.14
C LYS A 109 1.37 -14.86 5.86
N PHE A 110 0.36 -14.99 5.02
CA PHE A 110 -0.70 -14.02 4.80
C PHE A 110 -2.03 -14.72 4.99
N GLU A 111 -2.88 -14.16 5.84
CA GLU A 111 -4.22 -14.70 6.15
C GLU A 111 -5.28 -13.60 6.06
N VAL A 112 -6.46 -13.98 5.62
CA VAL A 112 -7.67 -13.15 5.77
C VAL A 112 -8.51 -13.76 6.88
N ILE A 113 -8.73 -13.00 7.93
CA ILE A 113 -9.39 -13.45 9.16
C ILE A 113 -10.74 -12.74 9.28
N PRO A 114 -11.86 -13.45 9.52
CA PRO A 114 -13.10 -12.81 9.92
C PRO A 114 -12.90 -12.01 11.20
N GLN A 115 -13.54 -10.83 11.29
CA GLN A 115 -13.36 -9.92 12.42
C GLN A 115 -13.60 -10.59 13.79
N GLU A 116 -14.61 -11.43 13.89
CA GLU A 116 -14.98 -12.15 15.10
C GLU A 116 -13.94 -13.17 15.58
N LYS A 117 -13.00 -13.56 14.70
CA LYS A 117 -11.93 -14.50 15.00
C LYS A 117 -10.57 -13.85 15.25
N VAL A 118 -10.49 -12.52 15.14
CA VAL A 118 -9.22 -11.80 15.29
C VAL A 118 -8.62 -11.99 16.68
N GLU A 119 -9.42 -11.86 17.75
CA GLU A 119 -8.93 -12.03 19.13
C GLU A 119 -8.38 -13.44 19.35
N GLU A 120 -9.11 -14.47 18.94
CA GLU A 120 -8.70 -15.87 19.06
C GLU A 120 -7.38 -16.10 18.30
N ARG A 121 -7.29 -15.62 17.07
CA ARG A 121 -6.11 -15.85 16.21
C ARG A 121 -4.86 -15.12 16.72
N ILE A 122 -5.01 -13.88 17.19
CA ILE A 122 -3.86 -13.14 17.74
C ILE A 122 -3.43 -13.72 19.09
N THR A 123 -4.37 -14.16 19.91
CA THR A 123 -4.03 -14.87 21.17
C THR A 123 -3.25 -16.15 20.87
N ASP A 124 -3.71 -16.97 19.90
CA ASP A 124 -2.97 -18.16 19.46
C ASP A 124 -1.54 -17.84 19.00
N LEU A 125 -1.36 -16.75 18.25
CA LEU A 125 -0.01 -16.32 17.87
C LEU A 125 0.86 -15.96 19.07
N LEU A 126 0.32 -15.20 20.02
CA LEU A 126 1.05 -14.76 21.19
C LEU A 126 1.44 -15.90 22.13
N GLU A 127 0.63 -16.96 22.21
CA GLU A 127 0.84 -18.11 23.08
C GLU A 127 1.74 -19.18 22.44
N ASN A 128 1.61 -19.42 21.13
CA ASN A 128 2.23 -20.56 20.46
C ASN A 128 3.46 -20.22 19.64
N TYR A 129 3.76 -18.92 19.43
CA TYR A 129 4.89 -18.46 18.62
C TYR A 129 5.69 -17.40 19.35
N ASN A 130 6.95 -17.27 18.95
CA ASN A 130 7.86 -16.25 19.51
C ASN A 130 7.60 -14.88 18.87
N VAL A 131 6.45 -14.27 19.21
CA VAL A 131 6.08 -12.93 18.74
C VAL A 131 6.86 -11.88 19.51
N ILE A 132 7.71 -11.14 18.80
CA ILE A 132 8.40 -9.97 19.37
C ILE A 132 7.45 -8.79 19.48
N ASN A 133 6.85 -8.38 18.35
CA ASN A 133 5.92 -7.28 18.28
C ASN A 133 4.87 -7.50 17.18
N GLY A 134 3.71 -6.88 17.36
CA GLY A 134 2.66 -6.80 16.37
C GLY A 134 2.11 -5.38 16.24
N MET A 135 1.80 -4.96 15.04
CA MET A 135 1.12 -3.71 14.76
C MET A 135 -0.29 -3.98 14.26
N ILE A 136 -1.26 -3.29 14.80
CA ILE A 136 -2.66 -3.43 14.39
C ILE A 136 -3.29 -2.07 14.15
N ASP A 137 -4.15 -1.97 13.16
CA ASP A 137 -4.94 -0.76 12.96
C ASP A 137 -5.85 -0.52 14.16
N ARG A 138 -5.81 0.70 14.70
CA ARG A 138 -6.71 1.06 15.79
C ARG A 138 -8.17 1.15 15.34
N ALA A 139 -8.40 1.68 14.15
CA ALA A 139 -9.73 1.84 13.58
C ALA A 139 -9.99 0.78 12.51
N PRO A 140 -11.25 0.37 12.26
CA PRO A 140 -12.46 0.86 12.92
C PRO A 140 -12.79 0.18 14.26
N PHE A 141 -12.10 -0.88 14.65
CA PHE A 141 -12.45 -1.72 15.82
C PHE A 141 -11.63 -1.37 17.05
N ILE A 142 -11.76 -0.11 17.52
CA ILE A 142 -11.00 0.44 18.63
C ILE A 142 -11.00 -0.43 19.91
N PRO A 143 -12.13 -0.97 20.39
CA PRO A 143 -12.14 -1.82 21.60
C PRO A 143 -11.29 -3.07 21.42
N THR A 144 -11.37 -3.75 20.28
CA THR A 144 -10.58 -4.95 19.97
C THR A 144 -9.09 -4.64 19.95
N ALA A 145 -8.70 -3.52 19.33
CA ALA A 145 -7.31 -3.10 19.25
C ALA A 145 -6.69 -2.87 20.64
N TYR A 146 -7.41 -2.19 21.54
CA TYR A 146 -6.91 -1.96 22.90
C TYR A 146 -6.94 -3.23 23.75
N LYS A 147 -7.94 -4.09 23.60
CA LYS A 147 -7.97 -5.39 24.27
C LYS A 147 -6.76 -6.24 23.89
N LEU A 148 -6.43 -6.33 22.62
CA LEU A 148 -5.26 -7.06 22.13
C LEU A 148 -3.94 -6.47 22.68
N ARG A 149 -3.83 -5.16 22.77
CA ARG A 149 -2.70 -4.52 23.45
C ARG A 149 -2.56 -4.98 24.89
N ASP A 150 -3.68 -4.95 25.63
CA ASP A 150 -3.68 -5.19 27.06
C ASP A 150 -3.36 -6.67 27.39
N ILE A 151 -3.87 -7.62 26.60
CA ILE A 151 -3.58 -9.06 26.80
C ILE A 151 -2.19 -9.50 26.30
N SER A 152 -1.51 -8.66 25.54
CA SER A 152 -0.21 -9.00 24.91
C SER A 152 1.01 -8.57 25.73
N ASP A 153 0.84 -8.05 26.92
CA ASP A 153 1.93 -7.47 27.73
C ASP A 153 2.74 -6.42 26.96
N GLY A 154 2.07 -5.58 26.18
CA GLY A 154 2.66 -4.51 25.42
C GLY A 154 3.38 -4.94 24.13
N ARG A 155 3.22 -6.17 23.69
CA ARG A 155 3.78 -6.65 22.40
C ARG A 155 2.92 -6.25 21.20
N VAL A 156 1.66 -5.87 21.39
CA VAL A 156 0.76 -5.42 20.33
C VAL A 156 0.51 -3.92 20.40
N PHE A 157 0.77 -3.23 19.31
CA PHE A 157 0.68 -1.77 19.22
C PHE A 157 -0.46 -1.34 18.30
N PRO A 158 -1.54 -0.74 18.81
CA PRO A 158 -2.54 -0.07 18.00
C PRO A 158 -1.94 1.14 17.31
N VAL A 159 -1.96 1.18 15.97
CA VAL A 159 -1.43 2.28 15.16
C VAL A 159 -2.54 3.12 14.55
N VAL A 160 -2.24 4.38 14.32
CA VAL A 160 -3.12 5.34 13.65
C VAL A 160 -2.37 5.96 12.50
N TYR A 161 -2.91 5.82 11.32
CA TYR A 161 -2.41 6.52 10.16
C TYR A 161 -3.01 7.94 10.16
N SER A 162 -2.18 8.95 10.31
CA SER A 162 -2.59 10.35 10.25
C SER A 162 -1.91 11.03 9.07
N GLU A 163 -2.70 11.56 8.14
CA GLU A 163 -2.19 12.36 7.03
C GLU A 163 -1.57 13.70 7.50
N ASN A 164 -1.88 14.12 8.73
CA ASN A 164 -1.47 15.41 9.27
C ASN A 164 -0.13 15.40 10.01
N ASN A 165 0.51 14.27 10.20
CA ASN A 165 1.84 14.21 10.81
C ASN A 165 2.96 14.49 9.81
N LYS A 166 2.88 15.64 9.11
CA LYS A 166 4.03 16.26 8.44
C LYS A 166 4.93 16.95 9.46
N ARG A 167 5.34 16.28 10.51
CA ARG A 167 6.53 16.67 11.23
C ARG A 167 7.71 15.99 10.56
N ALA A 168 8.31 16.71 9.62
CA ALA A 168 9.66 16.41 9.21
C ALA A 168 10.54 16.31 10.47
N VAL A 169 11.24 15.21 10.58
CA VAL A 169 12.44 15.10 11.41
C VAL A 169 13.56 15.75 10.65
#